data_ffff29e46a192a3d63bc9f494d4e9169
#
_entry.id   ffff29e46a192a3d63bc9f494d4e9169
#
_cell.length_a   1.000
_cell.length_b   1.000
_cell.length_c   1.000
_cell.angle_alpha   90.00
_cell.angle_beta   90.00
_cell.angle_gamma   90.00
#
_symmetry.space_group_name_H-M   'P 1'
#
loop_
_entity.id
_entity.type
_entity.pdbx_description
1 polymer ?
#
loop_
_entity_poly.entity_id
_entity_poly.type
_entity_poly.pdbx_seq_one_letter_code
_entity_poly.pdbx_strand_id
1 'polypeptide(L)'
;MQFTQDELDVLIKNPKPLNLAGFDLSKADLNGADLSGAYLNATKLRYAELSKANLSDTNLSGANLHGATLLEADLSDANLQGADLSGAKLSNARLNYANLLDAILSGVDLTGAKYNKDTKWADGFDPLEAGAILEE
;
A
#
# COMPACT_ATOMS: atom_id res chain seq x y z
N MET A 1 -13.29 11.51 3.19
CA MET A 1 -13.25 10.76 1.90
C MET A 1 -14.05 11.52 0.86
N GLN A 2 -13.62 11.51 -0.38
CA GLN A 2 -14.24 12.22 -1.50
C GLN A 2 -15.57 11.58 -1.94
N PHE A 3 -15.69 10.30 -1.73
CA PHE A 3 -16.86 9.49 -2.08
C PHE A 3 -17.55 8.98 -0.81
N THR A 4 -18.84 8.67 -0.92
CA THR A 4 -19.44 7.81 0.11
C THR A 4 -18.89 6.39 -0.07
N GLN A 5 -18.98 5.56 0.97
CA GLN A 5 -18.52 4.18 0.86
C GLN A 5 -19.29 3.43 -0.23
N ASP A 6 -20.61 3.67 -0.35
CA ASP A 6 -21.42 3.05 -1.40
C ASP A 6 -20.98 3.45 -2.80
N GLU A 7 -20.66 4.73 -3.01
CA GLU A 7 -20.13 5.22 -4.29
C GLU A 7 -18.79 4.57 -4.62
N LEU A 8 -17.92 4.45 -3.62
CA LEU A 8 -16.62 3.81 -3.79
C LEU A 8 -16.77 2.34 -4.14
N ASP A 9 -17.68 1.62 -3.46
CA ASP A 9 -17.91 0.20 -3.71
C ASP A 9 -18.34 -0.05 -5.15
N VAL A 10 -19.11 0.85 -5.72
CA VAL A 10 -19.50 0.77 -7.14
C VAL A 10 -18.32 1.07 -8.05
N LEU A 11 -17.54 2.12 -7.72
CA LEU A 11 -16.41 2.57 -8.54
C LEU A 11 -15.34 1.50 -8.69
N ILE A 12 -14.99 0.80 -7.61
CA ILE A 12 -13.94 -0.22 -7.64
C ILE A 12 -14.33 -1.48 -8.43
N LYS A 13 -15.60 -1.62 -8.80
CA LYS A 13 -16.07 -2.73 -9.65
C LYS A 13 -15.90 -2.42 -11.14
N ASN A 14 -15.49 -1.21 -11.50
CA ASN A 14 -15.25 -0.85 -12.89
C ASN A 14 -14.12 -1.69 -13.49
N PRO A 15 -14.06 -1.81 -14.83
CA PRO A 15 -12.97 -2.53 -15.48
C PRO A 15 -11.59 -2.00 -15.08
N LYS A 16 -10.64 -2.92 -14.92
CA LYS A 16 -9.25 -2.61 -14.61
C LYS A 16 -8.49 -2.13 -15.85
N PRO A 17 -7.44 -1.32 -15.68
CA PRO A 17 -7.02 -0.76 -14.40
C PRO A 17 -7.86 0.44 -13.98
N LEU A 18 -8.05 0.59 -12.67
CA LEU A 18 -8.75 1.75 -12.12
C LEU A 18 -7.83 2.96 -12.10
N ASN A 19 -8.35 4.13 -12.42
CA ASN A 19 -7.60 5.38 -12.26
C ASN A 19 -8.23 6.19 -11.12
N LEU A 20 -7.56 6.15 -9.96
CA LEU A 20 -7.98 6.86 -8.76
C LEU A 20 -6.94 7.87 -8.31
N ALA A 21 -6.01 8.23 -9.21
CA ALA A 21 -4.90 9.13 -8.88
C ALA A 21 -5.41 10.46 -8.32
N GLY A 22 -4.80 10.89 -7.22
CA GLY A 22 -5.11 12.16 -6.59
C GLY A 22 -6.41 12.23 -5.79
N PHE A 23 -7.20 11.15 -5.76
CA PHE A 23 -8.46 11.15 -5.03
C PHE A 23 -8.23 11.07 -3.51
N ASP A 24 -9.20 11.60 -2.77
CA ASP A 24 -9.23 11.46 -1.32
C ASP A 24 -10.06 10.25 -0.93
N LEU A 25 -9.37 9.20 -0.51
CA LEU A 25 -9.94 7.94 -0.06
C LEU A 25 -9.63 7.69 1.41
N SER A 26 -9.38 8.76 2.16
CA SER A 26 -9.05 8.66 3.59
C SER A 26 -10.17 7.96 4.34
N LYS A 27 -9.79 7.02 5.22
CA LYS A 27 -10.70 6.22 6.04
C LYS A 27 -11.62 5.28 5.25
N ALA A 28 -11.41 5.14 3.94
CA ALA A 28 -12.22 4.24 3.12
C ALA A 28 -12.06 2.79 3.57
N ASP A 29 -13.13 2.02 3.49
CA ASP A 29 -13.08 0.58 3.65
C ASP A 29 -12.83 -0.06 2.29
N LEU A 30 -11.61 -0.50 2.09
CA LEU A 30 -11.14 -1.18 0.88
C LEU A 30 -10.63 -2.58 1.23
N ASN A 31 -11.06 -3.13 2.36
CA ASN A 31 -10.66 -4.47 2.77
C ASN A 31 -11.04 -5.49 1.70
N GLY A 32 -10.07 -6.30 1.29
CA GLY A 32 -10.26 -7.34 0.29
C GLY A 32 -10.50 -6.83 -1.13
N ALA A 33 -10.38 -5.52 -1.37
CA ALA A 33 -10.63 -4.96 -2.70
C ALA A 33 -9.58 -5.41 -3.71
N ASP A 34 -10.01 -5.62 -4.95
CA ASP A 34 -9.09 -5.85 -6.07
C ASP A 34 -8.74 -4.52 -6.71
N LEU A 35 -7.57 -4.00 -6.34
CA LEU A 35 -7.02 -2.76 -6.86
C LEU A 35 -5.79 -3.02 -7.72
N SER A 36 -5.60 -4.26 -8.19
CA SER A 36 -4.42 -4.64 -8.95
C SER A 36 -4.26 -3.76 -10.19
N GLY A 37 -3.03 -3.32 -10.42
CA GLY A 37 -2.69 -2.45 -11.55
C GLY A 37 -3.25 -1.03 -11.49
N ALA A 38 -3.92 -0.66 -10.40
CA ALA A 38 -4.57 0.65 -10.31
C ALA A 38 -3.56 1.80 -10.27
N TYR A 39 -3.99 2.96 -10.76
CA TYR A 39 -3.27 4.21 -10.58
C TYR A 39 -3.78 4.87 -9.31
N LEU A 40 -2.96 4.83 -8.26
CA LEU A 40 -3.26 5.39 -6.94
C LEU A 40 -2.21 6.43 -6.54
N ASN A 41 -1.44 6.94 -7.52
CA ASN A 41 -0.42 7.93 -7.24
C ASN A 41 -1.04 9.20 -6.66
N ALA A 42 -0.38 9.75 -5.67
CA ALA A 42 -0.79 10.96 -4.96
C ALA A 42 -2.18 10.87 -4.30
N THR A 43 -2.74 9.67 -4.12
CA THR A 43 -4.01 9.51 -3.40
C THR A 43 -3.83 9.79 -1.91
N LYS A 44 -4.91 10.24 -1.28
CA LYS A 44 -4.98 10.32 0.18
C LYS A 44 -5.67 9.07 0.69
N LEU A 45 -4.91 8.23 1.38
CA LEU A 45 -5.38 6.96 1.96
C LEU A 45 -5.11 6.91 3.46
N ARG A 46 -5.05 8.07 4.11
CA ARG A 46 -4.81 8.15 5.56
C ARG A 46 -5.88 7.35 6.30
N TYR A 47 -5.42 6.44 7.16
CA TYR A 47 -6.29 5.59 7.97
C TYR A 47 -7.27 4.74 7.15
N ALA A 48 -6.99 4.52 5.87
CA ALA A 48 -7.79 3.63 5.06
C ALA A 48 -7.60 2.18 5.50
N GLU A 49 -8.62 1.37 5.31
CA GLU A 49 -8.60 -0.05 5.59
C GLU A 49 -8.39 -0.81 4.28
N LEU A 50 -7.25 -1.49 4.17
CA LEU A 50 -6.80 -2.19 2.96
C LEU A 50 -6.35 -3.62 3.27
N SER A 51 -6.82 -4.18 4.39
CA SER A 51 -6.41 -5.53 4.77
C SER A 51 -6.88 -6.53 3.72
N LYS A 52 -5.97 -7.43 3.32
CA LYS A 52 -6.19 -8.45 2.29
C LYS A 52 -6.52 -7.86 0.90
N ALA A 53 -6.33 -6.57 0.70
CA ALA A 53 -6.51 -5.97 -0.62
C ALA A 53 -5.44 -6.47 -1.59
N ASN A 54 -5.81 -6.58 -2.85
CA ASN A 54 -4.84 -6.86 -3.90
C ASN A 54 -4.38 -5.52 -4.48
N LEU A 55 -3.16 -5.13 -4.11
CA LEU A 55 -2.51 -3.90 -4.57
C LEU A 55 -1.30 -4.22 -5.47
N SER A 56 -1.26 -5.43 -6.01
CA SER A 56 -0.15 -5.81 -6.88
C SER A 56 -0.10 -4.94 -8.13
N ASP A 57 1.11 -4.63 -8.57
CA ASP A 57 1.36 -3.82 -9.77
C ASP A 57 0.74 -2.41 -9.73
N THR A 58 0.38 -1.90 -8.55
CA THR A 58 -0.20 -0.56 -8.43
C THR A 58 0.87 0.52 -8.52
N ASN A 59 0.44 1.70 -8.96
CA ASN A 59 1.22 2.91 -8.78
C ASN A 59 0.70 3.67 -7.55
N LEU A 60 1.44 3.59 -6.45
CA LEU A 60 1.17 4.29 -5.19
C LEU A 60 2.21 5.39 -4.92
N SER A 61 2.92 5.82 -5.96
CA SER A 61 3.97 6.83 -5.78
C SER A 61 3.38 8.12 -5.20
N GLY A 62 4.03 8.64 -4.18
CA GLY A 62 3.58 9.85 -3.50
C GLY A 62 2.26 9.74 -2.76
N ALA A 63 1.67 8.55 -2.63
CA ALA A 63 0.42 8.37 -1.90
C ALA A 63 0.62 8.58 -0.40
N ASN A 64 -0.41 9.06 0.26
CA ASN A 64 -0.39 9.21 1.71
C ASN A 64 -1.15 8.05 2.36
N LEU A 65 -0.39 7.11 2.91
CA LEU A 65 -0.90 5.91 3.58
C LEU A 65 -0.67 5.99 5.10
N HIS A 66 -0.50 7.21 5.64
CA HIS A 66 -0.28 7.37 7.07
C HIS A 66 -1.38 6.68 7.87
N GLY A 67 -0.98 5.80 8.79
CA GLY A 67 -1.92 5.09 9.67
C GLY A 67 -2.82 4.09 8.97
N ALA A 68 -2.63 3.82 7.69
CA ALA A 68 -3.45 2.84 6.96
C ALA A 68 -3.21 1.43 7.48
N THR A 69 -4.23 0.58 7.36
CA THR A 69 -4.15 -0.83 7.74
C THR A 69 -4.09 -1.70 6.49
N LEU A 70 -2.96 -2.42 6.32
CA LEU A 70 -2.69 -3.25 5.14
C LEU A 70 -2.31 -4.68 5.56
N LEU A 71 -2.98 -5.22 6.58
CA LEU A 71 -2.67 -6.57 7.06
C LEU A 71 -2.91 -7.58 5.94
N GLU A 72 -1.91 -8.41 5.66
CA GLU A 72 -1.97 -9.45 4.62
C GLU A 72 -2.25 -8.90 3.20
N ALA A 73 -2.07 -7.61 2.97
CA ALA A 73 -2.25 -7.03 1.64
C ALA A 73 -1.16 -7.50 0.68
N ASP A 74 -1.49 -7.61 -0.59
CA ASP A 74 -0.52 -7.94 -1.63
C ASP A 74 -0.04 -6.65 -2.31
N LEU A 75 1.20 -6.28 -2.04
CA LEU A 75 1.87 -5.12 -2.63
C LEU A 75 3.01 -5.54 -3.56
N SER A 76 2.96 -6.77 -4.06
CA SER A 76 3.99 -7.27 -4.97
C SER A 76 4.06 -6.38 -6.21
N ASP A 77 5.27 -6.02 -6.62
CA ASP A 77 5.51 -5.15 -7.79
C ASP A 77 4.88 -3.75 -7.68
N ALA A 78 4.42 -3.34 -6.51
CA ALA A 78 3.84 -2.00 -6.32
C ALA A 78 4.92 -0.93 -6.31
N ASN A 79 4.62 0.21 -6.90
CA ASN A 79 5.48 1.39 -6.83
C ASN A 79 5.02 2.28 -5.67
N LEU A 80 5.78 2.28 -4.58
CA LEU A 80 5.52 3.08 -3.38
C LEU A 80 6.55 4.20 -3.22
N GLN A 81 7.23 4.57 -4.31
CA GLN A 81 8.26 5.59 -4.24
C GLN A 81 7.70 6.91 -3.70
N GLY A 82 8.34 7.43 -2.66
CA GLY A 82 7.92 8.68 -2.04
C GLY A 82 6.61 8.61 -1.27
N ALA A 83 6.02 7.42 -1.08
CA ALA A 83 4.78 7.28 -0.33
C ALA A 83 5.03 7.50 1.17
N ASP A 84 4.02 8.03 1.86
CA ASP A 84 4.06 8.16 3.30
C ASP A 84 3.36 6.95 3.93
N LEU A 85 4.14 6.05 4.50
CA LEU A 85 3.67 4.85 5.20
C LEU A 85 3.87 4.97 6.72
N SER A 86 4.09 6.19 7.22
CA SER A 86 4.32 6.37 8.65
C SER A 86 3.14 5.84 9.45
N GLY A 87 3.43 5.02 10.46
CA GLY A 87 2.41 4.42 11.32
C GLY A 87 1.52 3.38 10.63
N ALA A 88 1.77 3.04 9.38
CA ALA A 88 0.97 2.04 8.67
C ALA A 88 1.23 0.63 9.22
N LYS A 89 0.21 -0.21 9.16
CA LYS A 89 0.27 -1.61 9.61
C LYS A 89 0.33 -2.52 8.40
N LEU A 90 1.48 -3.15 8.21
CA LEU A 90 1.75 -4.04 7.08
C LEU A 90 2.08 -5.47 7.55
N SER A 91 1.59 -5.87 8.71
CA SER A 91 1.87 -7.22 9.21
C SER A 91 1.43 -8.26 8.18
N ASN A 92 2.33 -9.17 7.85
CA ASN A 92 2.12 -10.27 6.90
C ASN A 92 1.78 -9.82 5.47
N ALA A 93 2.03 -8.55 5.13
CA ALA A 93 1.88 -8.07 3.75
C ALA A 93 2.96 -8.66 2.85
N ARG A 94 2.71 -8.67 1.55
CA ARG A 94 3.69 -9.11 0.54
C ARG A 94 4.27 -7.90 -0.15
N LEU A 95 5.59 -7.78 -0.10
CA LEU A 95 6.32 -6.63 -0.67
C LEU A 95 7.39 -7.07 -1.69
N ASN A 96 7.28 -8.28 -2.20
CA ASN A 96 8.25 -8.77 -3.18
C ASN A 96 8.24 -7.86 -4.41
N TYR A 97 9.43 -7.45 -4.86
CA TYR A 97 9.62 -6.54 -6.01
C TYR A 97 9.04 -5.13 -5.82
N ALA A 98 8.58 -4.77 -4.64
CA ALA A 98 8.03 -3.43 -4.39
C ALA A 98 9.14 -2.38 -4.38
N ASN A 99 8.80 -1.17 -4.83
CA ASN A 99 9.72 -0.04 -4.80
C ASN A 99 9.31 0.92 -3.67
N LEU A 100 10.10 0.95 -2.60
CA LEU A 100 9.89 1.84 -1.44
C LEU A 100 10.97 2.91 -1.34
N LEU A 101 11.65 3.22 -2.45
CA LEU A 101 12.64 4.31 -2.43
C LEU A 101 11.97 5.61 -2.00
N ASP A 102 12.63 6.35 -1.12
CA ASP A 102 12.17 7.63 -0.60
C ASP A 102 10.85 7.56 0.18
N ALA A 103 10.35 6.35 0.48
CA ALA A 103 9.15 6.20 1.30
C ALA A 103 9.43 6.60 2.75
N ILE A 104 8.42 7.13 3.43
CA ILE A 104 8.48 7.44 4.85
C ILE A 104 7.98 6.21 5.61
N LEU A 105 8.85 5.60 6.40
CA LEU A 105 8.57 4.32 7.08
C LEU A 105 8.61 4.43 8.61
N SER A 106 8.59 5.64 9.16
CA SER A 106 8.64 5.81 10.61
C SER A 106 7.40 5.21 11.28
N GLY A 107 7.62 4.36 12.29
CA GLY A 107 6.53 3.71 13.01
C GLY A 107 5.78 2.64 12.22
N VAL A 108 6.27 2.24 11.05
CA VAL A 108 5.65 1.19 10.24
C VAL A 108 5.76 -0.16 10.97
N ASP A 109 4.70 -0.97 10.92
CA ASP A 109 4.70 -2.33 11.44
C ASP A 109 4.83 -3.32 10.27
N LEU A 110 6.01 -3.93 10.15
CA LEU A 110 6.32 -4.90 9.10
C LEU A 110 6.44 -6.33 9.65
N THR A 111 5.90 -6.61 10.83
CA THR A 111 6.01 -7.93 11.44
C THR A 111 5.47 -9.00 10.51
N GLY A 112 6.32 -9.94 10.11
CA GLY A 112 5.94 -11.04 9.22
C GLY A 112 5.73 -10.64 7.76
N ALA A 113 5.91 -9.38 7.40
CA ALA A 113 5.83 -8.94 6.01
C ALA A 113 6.95 -9.60 5.20
N LYS A 114 6.64 -10.00 3.97
CA LYS A 114 7.58 -10.72 3.12
C LYS A 114 8.13 -9.80 2.05
N TYR A 115 9.44 -9.89 1.82
CA TYR A 115 10.10 -9.16 0.75
C TYR A 115 11.19 -10.03 0.13
N ASN A 116 11.71 -9.65 -1.01
CA ASN A 116 12.80 -10.37 -1.65
C ASN A 116 13.99 -9.43 -1.92
N LYS A 117 15.02 -9.99 -2.53
CA LYS A 117 16.26 -9.24 -2.84
C LYS A 117 16.02 -8.06 -3.78
N ASP A 118 14.94 -8.10 -4.56
CA ASP A 118 14.61 -7.06 -5.55
C ASP A 118 13.66 -5.98 -4.98
N THR A 119 13.22 -6.13 -3.74
CA THR A 119 12.49 -5.08 -3.03
C THR A 119 13.44 -3.92 -2.75
N LYS A 120 13.04 -2.70 -3.13
CA LYS A 120 13.86 -1.50 -2.91
C LYS A 120 13.34 -0.77 -1.68
N TRP A 121 14.22 -0.53 -0.72
CA TRP A 121 13.88 0.14 0.54
C TRP A 121 14.42 1.56 0.58
N ALA A 122 13.81 2.40 1.40
CA ALA A 122 14.32 3.74 1.68
C ALA A 122 15.73 3.64 2.28
N ASP A 123 16.56 4.64 1.99
CA ASP A 123 17.94 4.67 2.48
C ASP A 123 18.00 4.55 4.00
N GLY A 124 18.84 3.65 4.49
CA GLY A 124 19.06 3.45 5.93
C GLY A 124 17.99 2.62 6.64
N PHE A 125 16.94 2.21 5.94
CA PHE A 125 15.90 1.38 6.54
C PHE A 125 16.35 -0.09 6.57
N ASP A 126 16.19 -0.75 7.72
CA ASP A 126 16.50 -2.16 7.89
C ASP A 126 15.21 -2.98 8.02
N PRO A 127 14.77 -3.66 6.95
CA PRO A 127 13.53 -4.42 6.99
C PRO A 127 13.58 -5.60 7.96
N LEU A 128 14.75 -6.26 8.12
CA LEU A 128 14.88 -7.39 9.04
C LEU A 128 14.71 -6.94 10.49
N GLU A 129 15.29 -5.81 10.85
CA GLU A 129 15.14 -5.23 12.18
C GLU A 129 13.68 -4.84 12.44
N ALA A 130 12.96 -4.43 11.40
CA ALA A 130 11.54 -4.07 11.50
C ALA A 130 10.61 -5.30 11.55
N GLY A 131 11.14 -6.52 11.50
CA GLY A 131 10.36 -7.74 11.62
C GLY A 131 9.94 -8.37 10.30
N ALA A 132 10.36 -7.82 9.17
CA ALA A 132 10.07 -8.40 7.86
C ALA A 132 10.91 -9.64 7.60
N ILE A 133 10.45 -10.48 6.69
CA ILE A 133 11.05 -11.78 6.36
C ILE A 133 11.54 -11.76 4.92
N LEU A 134 12.85 -12.02 4.75
CA LEU A 134 13.45 -12.12 3.41
C LEU A 134 13.11 -13.48 2.81
N GLU A 135 12.45 -13.46 1.67
CA GLU A 135 12.20 -14.65 0.86
C GLU A 135 13.27 -14.76 -0.24
N GLU A 136 13.82 -15.94 -0.39
CA GLU A 136 14.84 -16.21 -1.40
C GLU A 136 14.28 -16.88 -2.64
#